data_f0190660f39c1c9342d7d5730313cc60
#
_entry.id   f0190660f39c1c9342d7d5730313cc60
#
_cell.length_a   1.000
_cell.length_b   1.000
_cell.length_c   1.000
_cell.angle_alpha   90.00
_cell.angle_beta   90.00
_cell.angle_gamma   90.00
#
_symmetry.space_group_name_H-M   'P 1'
#
loop_
_entity.id
_entity.type
_entity.pdbx_description
1 polymer ?
#
loop_
_entity_poly.entity_id
_entity_poly.type
_entity_poly.pdbx_seq_one_letter_code
_entity_poly.pdbx_strand_id
1 'polypeptide(L)'
;MSCLFNSFDPYFKQPFGAVRAGQTVRLSLCIPEELGYVDPHLVLKKEGKFDVPVYYRMNFDGQTPRQNHFSVEVPLNDPGLYFYYFDLYTDFRRIVRGPDNCGVISWQDGESWQITVYEQDFETPESIKGKVFYQIFPDRFCEGVENKPMPFADRIYQADKHAEPFWQPNEVGCHLNEDYFGGDLKGIQQKLPYLHEMGVDFIYLNPIFEAHSNHRYNTADYLNVDPLLGTNEDFEALCTAAQKYGIGIVLDGVFSHTGSDSRYFNREGRYGEGGAYRDPNSPYRCWYDFGPQYKGGYRSWWGFETLPEVDEETPSYVEFITGPGGVIDTWLRRGAAGFRLDVAD
;
A
#
# COMPACT_ATOMS: atom_id res chain seq x y z
N MET A 1 -31.51 -15.97 5.43
CA MET A 1 -30.73 -17.22 5.50
C MET A 1 -29.74 -17.07 6.63
N SER A 2 -29.56 -18.10 7.45
CA SER A 2 -28.51 -18.07 8.47
C SER A 2 -27.14 -18.11 7.79
N CYS A 3 -26.18 -17.33 8.28
CA CYS A 3 -24.81 -17.32 7.76
C CYS A 3 -24.15 -18.68 8.01
N LEU A 4 -23.55 -19.28 6.97
CA LEU A 4 -22.84 -20.57 7.09
C LEU A 4 -21.49 -20.39 7.75
N PHE A 5 -20.81 -19.30 7.39
CA PHE A 5 -19.49 -18.88 7.83
C PHE A 5 -19.26 -17.41 7.52
N ASN A 6 -18.55 -16.70 8.38
CA ASN A 6 -18.08 -15.34 8.11
C ASN A 6 -16.80 -15.09 8.90
N SER A 7 -15.67 -14.89 8.22
CA SER A 7 -14.37 -14.70 8.90
C SER A 7 -14.25 -13.38 9.67
N PHE A 8 -15.21 -12.44 9.51
CA PHE A 8 -15.30 -11.21 10.29
C PHE A 8 -16.08 -11.37 11.61
N ASP A 9 -16.75 -12.52 11.79
CA ASP A 9 -17.47 -12.81 13.03
C ASP A 9 -16.60 -13.70 13.93
N PRO A 10 -16.29 -13.28 15.17
CA PRO A 10 -15.50 -14.07 16.12
C PRO A 10 -16.10 -15.41 16.49
N TYR A 11 -17.40 -15.63 16.27
CA TYR A 11 -18.01 -16.95 16.41
C TYR A 11 -17.43 -17.96 15.41
N PHE A 12 -17.21 -17.53 14.17
CA PHE A 12 -16.74 -18.41 13.09
C PHE A 12 -15.22 -18.50 12.99
N LYS A 13 -14.49 -17.47 13.38
CA LYS A 13 -13.02 -17.46 13.29
C LYS A 13 -12.37 -16.82 14.53
N GLN A 14 -11.54 -17.60 15.22
CA GLN A 14 -10.75 -17.16 16.36
C GLN A 14 -9.28 -17.62 16.23
N PRO A 15 -8.30 -16.70 16.42
CA PRO A 15 -8.47 -15.27 16.66
C PRO A 15 -8.97 -14.54 15.43
N PHE A 16 -9.52 -13.33 15.65
CA PHE A 16 -9.90 -12.42 14.55
C PHE A 16 -8.64 -11.86 13.86
N GLY A 17 -8.72 -11.61 12.55
CA GLY A 17 -7.64 -10.98 11.79
C GLY A 17 -6.46 -11.92 11.50
N ALA A 18 -5.26 -11.34 11.43
CA ALA A 18 -4.00 -12.07 11.23
C ALA A 18 -3.61 -12.89 12.47
N VAL A 19 -2.79 -13.91 12.28
CA VAL A 19 -2.41 -14.88 13.30
C VAL A 19 -0.89 -14.89 13.46
N ARG A 20 -0.40 -14.97 14.68
CA ARG A 20 1.03 -15.15 14.95
C ARG A 20 1.44 -16.59 14.66
N ALA A 21 2.61 -16.81 14.04
CA ALA A 21 3.16 -18.14 13.85
C ALA A 21 3.26 -18.90 15.18
N GLY A 22 2.87 -20.17 15.17
CA GLY A 22 2.75 -21.00 16.37
C GLY A 22 1.41 -20.93 17.10
N GLN A 23 0.50 -20.05 16.70
CA GLN A 23 -0.87 -19.99 17.25
C GLN A 23 -1.80 -20.98 16.53
N THR A 24 -2.86 -21.37 17.23
CA THR A 24 -3.94 -22.19 16.69
C THR A 24 -5.11 -21.30 16.30
N VAL A 25 -5.68 -21.55 15.12
CA VAL A 25 -6.92 -20.91 14.65
C VAL A 25 -8.05 -21.89 14.82
N ARG A 26 -9.13 -21.47 15.45
CA ARG A 26 -10.42 -22.17 15.46
C ARG A 26 -11.31 -21.62 14.37
N LEU A 27 -11.84 -22.52 13.52
CA LEU A 27 -12.83 -22.22 12.50
C LEU A 27 -14.10 -23.01 12.78
N SER A 28 -15.26 -22.34 12.71
CA SER A 28 -16.57 -22.95 13.00
C SER A 28 -17.51 -22.80 11.81
N LEU A 29 -18.43 -23.74 11.63
CA LEU A 29 -19.47 -23.72 10.60
C LEU A 29 -20.84 -23.88 11.25
N CYS A 30 -21.87 -23.23 10.68
CA CYS A 30 -23.28 -23.47 10.94
C CYS A 30 -23.93 -23.99 9.67
N ILE A 31 -24.28 -25.28 9.64
CA ILE A 31 -24.81 -25.93 8.44
C ILE A 31 -26.29 -26.26 8.67
N PRO A 32 -27.22 -25.78 7.79
CA PRO A 32 -28.64 -26.09 7.88
C PRO A 32 -28.90 -27.61 7.81
N GLU A 33 -29.80 -28.12 8.66
CA GLU A 33 -30.19 -29.54 8.67
C GLU A 33 -30.78 -29.99 7.34
N GLU A 34 -31.41 -29.11 6.60
CA GLU A 34 -32.00 -29.41 5.28
C GLU A 34 -30.97 -29.83 4.23
N LEU A 35 -29.69 -29.59 4.47
CA LEU A 35 -28.61 -30.06 3.61
C LEU A 35 -28.32 -31.57 3.78
N GLY A 36 -28.97 -32.23 4.75
CA GLY A 36 -28.80 -33.62 5.05
C GLY A 36 -27.45 -33.94 5.70
N TYR A 37 -27.00 -35.19 5.52
CA TYR A 37 -25.70 -35.62 6.06
C TYR A 37 -24.56 -34.89 5.35
N VAL A 38 -23.65 -34.35 6.12
CA VAL A 38 -22.40 -33.73 5.64
C VAL A 38 -21.23 -34.17 6.52
N ASP A 39 -20.04 -34.26 5.92
CA ASP A 39 -18.77 -34.52 6.61
C ASP A 39 -17.78 -33.40 6.28
N PRO A 40 -17.92 -32.20 6.92
CA PRO A 40 -17.19 -31.03 6.50
C PRO A 40 -15.71 -31.13 6.83
N HIS A 41 -14.88 -30.72 5.85
CA HIS A 41 -13.44 -30.61 5.96
C HIS A 41 -13.01 -29.17 5.63
N LEU A 42 -12.16 -28.60 6.45
CA LEU A 42 -11.40 -27.43 6.07
C LEU A 42 -10.33 -27.84 5.05
N VAL A 43 -10.28 -27.16 3.94
CA VAL A 43 -9.21 -27.28 2.93
C VAL A 43 -8.33 -26.03 3.04
N LEU A 44 -7.10 -26.23 3.46
CA LEU A 44 -6.13 -25.16 3.70
C LEU A 44 -4.96 -25.27 2.72
N LYS A 45 -4.61 -24.17 2.06
CA LYS A 45 -3.46 -24.06 1.15
C LYS A 45 -2.56 -22.93 1.62
N LYS A 46 -1.26 -23.16 1.71
CA LYS A 46 -0.26 -22.10 1.88
C LYS A 46 0.17 -21.61 0.50
N GLU A 47 0.29 -20.32 0.30
CA GLU A 47 0.84 -19.73 -0.92
C GLU A 47 2.30 -20.16 -1.13
N GLY A 48 2.68 -20.53 -2.36
CA GLY A 48 4.05 -20.94 -2.71
C GLY A 48 4.13 -21.87 -3.90
N LYS A 49 5.36 -22.31 -4.24
CA LYS A 49 5.65 -23.12 -5.43
C LYS A 49 5.00 -24.52 -5.45
N PHE A 50 4.54 -25.02 -4.30
CA PHE A 50 3.90 -26.34 -4.17
C PHE A 50 2.66 -26.21 -3.29
N ASP A 51 1.57 -25.69 -3.86
CA ASP A 51 0.27 -25.54 -3.18
C ASP A 51 -0.43 -26.88 -2.97
N VAL A 52 0.11 -27.74 -2.11
CA VAL A 52 -0.56 -28.96 -1.74
C VAL A 52 -1.58 -28.65 -0.64
N PRO A 53 -2.89 -28.86 -0.90
CA PRO A 53 -3.91 -28.60 0.10
C PRO A 53 -3.80 -29.61 1.26
N VAL A 54 -3.97 -29.12 2.47
CA VAL A 54 -4.10 -29.91 3.68
C VAL A 54 -5.56 -29.95 4.08
N TYR A 55 -6.07 -31.14 4.39
CA TYR A 55 -7.46 -31.37 4.77
C TYR A 55 -7.56 -31.64 6.26
N TYR A 56 -8.41 -30.88 6.94
CA TYR A 56 -8.71 -31.04 8.35
C TYR A 56 -10.19 -31.38 8.51
N ARG A 57 -10.51 -32.59 8.95
CA ARG A 57 -11.89 -32.99 9.26
C ARG A 57 -12.40 -32.15 10.42
N MET A 58 -13.62 -31.59 10.29
CA MET A 58 -14.25 -30.81 11.35
C MET A 58 -14.99 -31.70 12.34
N ASN A 59 -14.95 -31.33 13.59
CA ASN A 59 -15.67 -32.01 14.66
C ASN A 59 -17.10 -31.47 14.73
N PHE A 60 -18.05 -32.39 15.00
CA PHE A 60 -19.43 -32.05 15.30
C PHE A 60 -19.53 -31.51 16.75
N ASP A 61 -19.90 -30.26 16.92
CA ASP A 61 -19.98 -29.60 18.22
C ASP A 61 -21.38 -29.65 18.83
N GLY A 62 -22.38 -30.07 18.05
CA GLY A 62 -23.76 -30.17 18.50
C GLY A 62 -24.73 -29.57 17.51
N GLN A 63 -25.99 -29.46 17.95
CA GLN A 63 -27.11 -29.07 17.12
C GLN A 63 -27.96 -28.03 17.83
N THR A 64 -28.44 -27.04 17.08
CA THR A 64 -29.52 -26.12 17.48
C THR A 64 -30.72 -26.34 16.56
N PRO A 65 -31.90 -25.80 16.84
CA PRO A 65 -33.05 -25.97 15.93
C PRO A 65 -32.70 -25.51 14.51
N ARG A 66 -32.70 -26.43 13.56
CA ARG A 66 -32.42 -26.27 12.13
C ARG A 66 -30.94 -26.09 11.73
N GLN A 67 -29.98 -26.24 12.65
CA GLN A 67 -28.57 -26.08 12.33
C GLN A 67 -27.66 -27.07 13.04
N ASN A 68 -26.71 -27.61 12.31
CA ASN A 68 -25.59 -28.40 12.81
C ASN A 68 -24.36 -27.50 12.93
N HIS A 69 -23.64 -27.60 14.05
CA HIS A 69 -22.44 -26.83 14.34
C HIS A 69 -21.21 -27.74 14.25
N PHE A 70 -20.20 -27.24 13.56
CA PHE A 70 -18.92 -27.93 13.40
C PHE A 70 -17.78 -26.98 13.70
N SER A 71 -16.66 -27.50 14.20
CA SER A 71 -15.43 -26.71 14.36
C SER A 71 -14.18 -27.53 14.11
N VAL A 72 -13.09 -26.81 13.85
CA VAL A 72 -11.75 -27.37 13.73
C VAL A 72 -10.73 -26.39 14.30
N GLU A 73 -9.70 -26.95 14.94
CA GLU A 73 -8.54 -26.21 15.42
C GLU A 73 -7.33 -26.56 14.55
N VAL A 74 -6.67 -25.52 14.02
CA VAL A 74 -5.55 -25.67 13.09
C VAL A 74 -4.34 -24.91 13.63
N PRO A 75 -3.24 -25.60 13.96
CA PRO A 75 -2.00 -24.94 14.30
C PRO A 75 -1.35 -24.36 13.04
N LEU A 76 -1.02 -23.07 13.06
CA LEU A 76 -0.35 -22.35 11.97
C LEU A 76 1.06 -21.96 12.42
N ASN A 77 2.04 -22.79 12.07
CA ASN A 77 3.41 -22.65 12.57
C ASN A 77 4.29 -21.80 11.65
N ASP A 78 4.03 -21.81 10.35
CA ASP A 78 4.89 -21.15 9.37
C ASP A 78 4.26 -19.85 8.92
N PRO A 79 5.02 -18.71 8.93
CA PRO A 79 4.57 -17.45 8.36
C PRO A 79 4.23 -17.55 6.87
N GLY A 80 3.32 -16.70 6.42
CA GLY A 80 2.90 -16.61 5.02
C GLY A 80 1.39 -16.42 4.85
N LEU A 81 0.96 -16.44 3.61
CA LEU A 81 -0.44 -16.36 3.25
C LEU A 81 -1.03 -17.77 3.12
N TYR A 82 -2.20 -17.94 3.71
CA TYR A 82 -2.96 -19.18 3.63
C TYR A 82 -4.34 -18.87 3.07
N PHE A 83 -4.82 -19.71 2.16
CA PHE A 83 -6.13 -19.66 1.56
C PHE A 83 -6.94 -20.88 1.96
N TYR A 84 -8.22 -20.68 2.28
CA TYR A 84 -9.06 -21.81 2.73
C TYR A 84 -10.50 -21.68 2.26
N TYR A 85 -11.12 -22.84 2.15
CA TYR A 85 -12.55 -23.06 1.94
C TYR A 85 -12.95 -24.33 2.68
N PHE A 86 -14.24 -24.71 2.64
CA PHE A 86 -14.70 -25.94 3.27
C PHE A 86 -15.30 -26.86 2.22
N ASP A 87 -14.93 -28.14 2.28
CA ASP A 87 -15.48 -29.22 1.47
C ASP A 87 -16.47 -30.01 2.31
N LEU A 88 -17.70 -30.24 1.83
CA LEU A 88 -18.71 -30.96 2.56
C LEU A 88 -18.62 -32.50 2.37
N TYR A 89 -17.77 -32.96 1.47
CA TYR A 89 -17.33 -34.34 1.20
C TYR A 89 -18.43 -35.35 0.82
N THR A 90 -19.66 -34.90 0.60
CA THR A 90 -20.79 -35.81 0.35
C THR A 90 -21.27 -35.86 -1.10
N ASP A 91 -21.12 -34.77 -1.84
CA ASP A 91 -21.64 -34.64 -3.21
C ASP A 91 -20.98 -33.48 -4.00
N PHE A 92 -19.68 -33.26 -3.80
CA PHE A 92 -18.88 -32.22 -4.40
C PHE A 92 -19.30 -30.79 -3.99
N ARG A 93 -20.16 -30.62 -2.99
CA ARG A 93 -20.52 -29.32 -2.44
C ARG A 93 -19.37 -28.75 -1.60
N ARG A 94 -19.16 -27.46 -1.77
CA ARG A 94 -18.19 -26.67 -1.00
C ARG A 94 -18.86 -25.44 -0.39
N ILE A 95 -18.29 -24.92 0.68
CA ILE A 95 -18.61 -23.60 1.17
C ILE A 95 -17.43 -22.71 0.79
N VAL A 96 -17.66 -21.74 -0.08
CA VAL A 96 -16.69 -20.80 -0.63
C VAL A 96 -17.03 -19.38 -0.20
N ARG A 97 -16.11 -18.46 -0.30
CA ARG A 97 -16.32 -17.06 0.04
C ARG A 97 -17.25 -16.41 -1.00
N GLY A 98 -18.39 -15.94 -0.53
CA GLY A 98 -19.35 -15.15 -1.29
C GLY A 98 -19.29 -13.67 -0.97
N PRO A 99 -20.28 -12.89 -1.47
CA PRO A 99 -20.43 -11.48 -1.15
C PRO A 99 -20.46 -11.26 0.37
N ASP A 100 -20.02 -10.08 0.81
CA ASP A 100 -19.99 -9.68 2.23
C ASP A 100 -19.22 -10.65 3.13
N ASN A 101 -18.26 -11.40 2.55
CA ASN A 101 -17.43 -12.39 3.24
C ASN A 101 -18.22 -13.58 3.82
N CYS A 102 -19.50 -13.72 3.47
CA CYS A 102 -20.34 -14.83 3.91
C CYS A 102 -20.09 -16.08 3.09
N GLY A 103 -20.17 -17.26 3.75
CA GLY A 103 -20.06 -18.55 3.10
C GLY A 103 -21.28 -18.87 2.25
N VAL A 104 -21.04 -19.28 1.00
CA VAL A 104 -22.07 -19.75 0.07
C VAL A 104 -21.77 -21.14 -0.40
N ILE A 105 -22.82 -21.94 -0.64
CA ILE A 105 -22.66 -23.30 -1.17
C ILE A 105 -22.39 -23.23 -2.67
N SER A 106 -21.38 -23.94 -3.12
CA SER A 106 -21.01 -24.07 -4.53
C SER A 106 -20.70 -25.51 -4.88
N TRP A 107 -21.02 -25.92 -6.12
CA TRP A 107 -20.61 -27.21 -6.74
C TRP A 107 -19.36 -27.05 -7.62
N GLN A 108 -18.84 -25.85 -7.70
CA GLN A 108 -17.65 -25.48 -8.47
C GLN A 108 -16.63 -24.83 -7.57
N ASP A 109 -15.41 -24.65 -8.08
CA ASP A 109 -14.41 -23.82 -7.43
C ASP A 109 -14.96 -22.39 -7.28
N GLY A 110 -14.58 -21.74 -6.20
CA GLY A 110 -14.98 -20.38 -5.88
C GLY A 110 -13.88 -19.67 -5.12
N GLU A 111 -14.17 -18.47 -4.66
CA GLU A 111 -13.19 -17.69 -3.91
C GLU A 111 -12.92 -18.30 -2.53
N SER A 112 -11.69 -18.18 -2.09
CA SER A 112 -11.24 -18.61 -0.77
C SER A 112 -11.17 -17.45 0.20
N TRP A 113 -11.29 -17.75 1.51
CA TRP A 113 -10.86 -16.80 2.54
C TRP A 113 -9.36 -16.86 2.72
N GLN A 114 -8.78 -15.80 3.23
CA GLN A 114 -7.36 -15.68 3.52
C GLN A 114 -7.10 -15.65 5.03
N ILE A 115 -6.00 -16.27 5.44
CA ILE A 115 -5.37 -16.07 6.75
C ILE A 115 -3.94 -15.61 6.52
N THR A 116 -3.58 -14.45 7.07
CA THR A 116 -2.18 -14.00 7.13
C THR A 116 -1.57 -14.52 8.43
N VAL A 117 -0.48 -15.28 8.31
CA VAL A 117 0.32 -15.71 9.45
C VAL A 117 1.60 -14.91 9.45
N TYR A 118 1.81 -14.12 10.51
CA TYR A 118 3.00 -13.28 10.66
C TYR A 118 4.05 -13.91 11.57
N GLU A 119 5.29 -13.47 11.44
CA GLU A 119 6.43 -13.96 12.21
C GLU A 119 6.18 -13.91 13.72
N GLN A 120 6.73 -14.89 14.45
CA GLN A 120 6.49 -15.03 15.88
C GLN A 120 7.02 -13.84 16.71
N ASP A 121 8.10 -13.23 16.26
CA ASP A 121 8.77 -12.08 16.89
C ASP A 121 8.35 -10.72 16.32
N PHE A 122 7.44 -10.71 15.32
CA PHE A 122 6.93 -9.47 14.77
C PHE A 122 6.07 -8.72 15.80
N GLU A 123 6.41 -7.47 16.03
CA GLU A 123 5.65 -6.56 16.90
C GLU A 123 5.38 -5.23 16.20
N THR A 124 4.11 -4.83 16.20
CA THR A 124 3.75 -3.46 15.80
C THR A 124 4.26 -2.49 16.87
N PRO A 125 5.00 -1.42 16.48
CA PRO A 125 5.47 -0.42 17.43
C PRO A 125 4.34 0.16 18.29
N GLU A 126 4.52 0.24 19.61
CA GLU A 126 3.53 0.82 20.54
C GLU A 126 3.20 2.28 20.18
N SER A 127 4.16 3.01 19.60
CA SER A 127 4.00 4.40 19.21
C SER A 127 2.91 4.66 18.19
N ILE A 128 2.49 3.63 17.41
CA ILE A 128 1.46 3.78 16.37
C ILE A 128 0.12 3.11 16.72
N LYS A 129 0.07 2.29 17.78
CA LYS A 129 -1.16 1.60 18.18
C LYS A 129 -2.20 2.58 18.71
N GLY A 130 -3.40 2.53 18.13
CA GLY A 130 -4.52 3.40 18.52
C GLY A 130 -4.35 4.87 18.15
N LYS A 131 -3.41 5.21 17.27
CA LYS A 131 -3.09 6.57 16.85
C LYS A 131 -3.90 7.03 15.66
N VAL A 132 -4.14 8.33 15.57
CA VAL A 132 -4.85 8.98 14.47
C VAL A 132 -3.86 9.47 13.43
N PHE A 133 -3.96 8.92 12.21
CA PHE A 133 -3.20 9.37 11.04
C PHE A 133 -4.07 10.27 10.18
N TYR A 134 -3.57 11.46 9.85
CA TYR A 134 -4.23 12.41 8.98
C TYR A 134 -3.42 12.59 7.69
N GLN A 135 -4.03 12.23 6.56
CA GLN A 135 -3.39 12.37 5.25
C GLN A 135 -3.49 13.80 4.74
N ILE A 136 -2.38 14.34 4.25
CA ILE A 136 -2.30 15.64 3.61
C ILE A 136 -1.77 15.50 2.19
N PHE A 137 -2.50 16.04 1.22
CA PHE A 137 -2.00 16.35 -0.11
C PHE A 137 -1.38 17.76 -0.06
N PRO A 138 -0.05 17.92 -0.01
CA PRO A 138 0.59 19.18 0.36
C PRO A 138 0.18 20.37 -0.48
N ASP A 139 0.15 20.20 -1.82
CA ASP A 139 -0.23 21.26 -2.75
C ASP A 139 -1.63 21.85 -2.52
N ARG A 140 -2.55 21.05 -1.96
CA ARG A 140 -3.97 21.38 -1.79
C ARG A 140 -4.34 21.80 -0.37
N PHE A 141 -3.42 21.80 0.57
CA PHE A 141 -3.74 21.95 1.98
C PHE A 141 -3.64 23.40 2.49
N CYS A 142 -2.45 24.00 2.44
CA CYS A 142 -2.24 25.35 2.92
C CYS A 142 -0.99 25.97 2.28
N GLU A 143 -1.13 27.16 1.71
CA GLU A 143 -0.01 27.95 1.21
C GLU A 143 0.65 28.73 2.35
N GLY A 144 1.93 28.52 2.58
CA GLY A 144 2.72 29.22 3.59
C GLY A 144 3.66 30.25 3.01
N VAL A 145 4.04 30.10 1.72
CA VAL A 145 4.90 31.02 0.98
C VAL A 145 4.19 31.45 -0.30
N GLU A 146 3.91 32.74 -0.41
CA GLU A 146 3.26 33.31 -1.60
C GLU A 146 4.27 33.52 -2.76
N ASN A 147 3.73 33.57 -3.99
CA ASN A 147 4.47 33.89 -5.21
C ASN A 147 5.72 33.04 -5.47
N LYS A 148 5.63 31.75 -5.27
CA LYS A 148 6.72 30.83 -5.57
C LYS A 148 7.04 30.81 -7.06
N PRO A 149 8.33 30.78 -7.44
CA PRO A 149 8.71 30.67 -8.84
C PRO A 149 8.33 29.25 -9.34
N MET A 150 7.70 29.20 -10.52
CA MET A 150 7.44 27.91 -11.19
C MET A 150 8.76 27.39 -11.80
N PRO A 151 9.21 26.17 -11.42
CA PRO A 151 10.47 25.62 -11.90
C PRO A 151 10.41 25.20 -13.37
N PHE A 152 9.21 24.96 -13.93
CA PHE A 152 8.97 24.59 -15.31
C PHE A 152 7.83 25.43 -15.91
N ALA A 153 7.98 25.80 -17.19
CA ALA A 153 7.04 26.67 -17.89
C ALA A 153 5.68 26.01 -18.18
N ASP A 154 5.61 24.69 -18.14
CA ASP A 154 4.41 23.88 -18.36
C ASP A 154 3.60 23.60 -17.10
N ARG A 155 4.06 24.01 -15.92
CA ARG A 155 3.29 23.98 -14.68
C ARG A 155 2.40 25.21 -14.56
N ILE A 156 1.15 25.03 -14.16
CA ILE A 156 0.11 26.05 -14.11
C ILE A 156 -0.25 26.34 -12.65
N TYR A 157 0.05 27.55 -12.19
CA TYR A 157 -0.34 27.99 -10.86
C TYR A 157 -1.77 28.53 -10.87
N GLN A 158 -2.63 27.96 -10.01
CA GLN A 158 -4.00 28.41 -9.81
C GLN A 158 -4.03 29.58 -8.82
N ALA A 159 -4.28 30.78 -9.34
CA ALA A 159 -4.40 32.00 -8.51
C ALA A 159 -5.70 31.94 -7.67
N ASP A 160 -6.79 31.40 -8.23
CA ASP A 160 -8.02 31.14 -7.49
C ASP A 160 -7.92 29.79 -6.78
N LYS A 161 -7.81 29.84 -5.46
CA LYS A 161 -7.73 28.64 -4.61
C LYS A 161 -9.03 27.83 -4.55
N HIS A 162 -10.13 28.36 -5.07
CA HIS A 162 -11.43 27.69 -5.18
C HIS A 162 -11.71 27.22 -6.62
N ALA A 163 -10.77 27.43 -7.54
CA ALA A 163 -10.91 26.93 -8.90
C ALA A 163 -11.04 25.39 -8.91
N GLU A 164 -11.78 24.88 -9.89
CA GLU A 164 -11.87 23.45 -10.10
C GLU A 164 -10.54 22.89 -10.62
N PRO A 165 -9.97 21.83 -10.00
CA PRO A 165 -8.76 21.17 -10.50
C PRO A 165 -8.93 20.61 -11.91
N PHE A 166 -7.84 20.49 -12.65
CA PHE A 166 -7.82 19.87 -13.98
C PHE A 166 -7.97 18.36 -13.85
N TRP A 167 -9.21 17.88 -13.79
CA TRP A 167 -9.52 16.46 -13.60
C TRP A 167 -9.90 15.73 -14.89
N GLN A 168 -10.23 16.49 -15.94
CA GLN A 168 -10.56 15.90 -17.25
C GLN A 168 -9.29 15.66 -18.07
N PRO A 169 -9.27 14.58 -18.89
CA PRO A 169 -8.19 14.40 -19.85
C PRO A 169 -8.21 15.50 -20.91
N ASN A 170 -7.04 15.81 -21.45
CA ASN A 170 -6.90 16.71 -22.59
C ASN A 170 -7.46 16.06 -23.89
N GLU A 171 -7.38 16.77 -25.02
CA GLU A 171 -7.90 16.33 -26.32
C GLU A 171 -7.32 14.98 -26.80
N VAL A 172 -6.15 14.58 -26.30
CA VAL A 172 -5.50 13.30 -26.63
C VAL A 172 -5.70 12.23 -25.54
N GLY A 173 -6.56 12.50 -24.56
CA GLY A 173 -6.91 11.54 -23.51
C GLY A 173 -5.90 11.44 -22.35
N CYS A 174 -4.96 12.39 -22.24
CA CYS A 174 -3.98 12.42 -21.16
C CYS A 174 -4.42 13.32 -20.02
N HIS A 175 -4.26 12.86 -18.76
CA HIS A 175 -4.35 13.68 -17.57
C HIS A 175 -3.00 14.35 -17.35
N LEU A 176 -2.95 15.68 -17.32
CA LEU A 176 -1.68 16.40 -17.29
C LEU A 176 -1.11 16.54 -15.87
N ASN A 177 -1.98 16.67 -14.86
CA ASN A 177 -1.59 16.82 -13.45
C ASN A 177 -0.58 17.99 -13.22
N GLU A 178 -0.75 19.08 -13.96
CA GLU A 178 0.16 20.21 -14.05
C GLU A 178 -0.37 21.48 -13.36
N ASP A 179 -1.58 21.42 -12.78
CA ASP A 179 -2.21 22.51 -12.04
C ASP A 179 -1.82 22.45 -10.56
N TYR A 180 -1.34 23.59 -10.03
CA TYR A 180 -0.84 23.70 -8.67
C TYR A 180 -1.59 24.80 -7.92
N PHE A 181 -1.95 24.52 -6.66
CA PHE A 181 -2.66 25.46 -5.78
C PHE A 181 -1.74 26.12 -4.75
N GLY A 182 -0.49 25.71 -4.71
CA GLY A 182 0.55 26.39 -3.95
C GLY A 182 0.65 26.02 -2.49
N GLY A 183 -0.07 25.00 -2.00
CA GLY A 183 0.18 24.47 -0.66
C GLY A 183 1.62 23.97 -0.52
N ASP A 184 2.19 24.06 0.70
CA ASP A 184 3.61 23.78 0.95
C ASP A 184 3.89 23.31 2.39
N LEU A 185 5.13 22.90 2.65
CA LEU A 185 5.57 22.46 3.99
C LEU A 185 5.43 23.55 5.05
N LYS A 186 5.64 24.82 4.67
CA LYS A 186 5.48 25.96 5.56
C LYS A 186 4.02 26.17 5.97
N GLY A 187 3.10 26.01 5.02
CA GLY A 187 1.66 26.06 5.29
C GLY A 187 1.21 24.92 6.20
N ILE A 188 1.73 23.70 6.00
CA ILE A 188 1.48 22.58 6.92
C ILE A 188 2.00 22.92 8.32
N GLN A 189 3.21 23.48 8.43
CA GLN A 189 3.79 23.91 9.70
C GLN A 189 2.91 24.93 10.43
N GLN A 190 2.32 25.90 9.71
CA GLN A 190 1.40 26.90 10.28
C GLN A 190 0.10 26.27 10.82
N LYS A 191 -0.31 25.12 10.28
CA LYS A 191 -1.54 24.40 10.67
C LYS A 191 -1.34 23.36 11.77
N LEU A 192 -0.12 23.17 12.29
CA LEU A 192 0.14 22.20 13.35
C LEU A 192 -0.72 22.41 14.62
N PRO A 193 -0.98 23.67 15.11
CA PRO A 193 -1.88 23.87 16.25
C PRO A 193 -3.28 23.31 15.98
N TYR A 194 -3.86 23.60 14.81
CA TYR A 194 -5.16 23.11 14.38
C TYR A 194 -5.20 21.56 14.32
N LEU A 195 -4.18 20.92 13.74
CA LEU A 195 -4.09 19.46 13.64
C LEU A 195 -3.93 18.82 15.01
N HIS A 196 -3.19 19.45 15.91
CA HIS A 196 -3.07 19.01 17.31
C HIS A 196 -4.43 19.06 18.06
N GLU A 197 -5.17 20.17 17.90
CA GLU A 197 -6.52 20.33 18.50
C GLU A 197 -7.51 19.29 17.96
N MET A 198 -7.34 18.84 16.71
CA MET A 198 -8.10 17.73 16.10
C MET A 198 -7.74 16.36 16.68
N GLY A 199 -6.67 16.24 17.45
CA GLY A 199 -6.20 14.95 18.01
C GLY A 199 -5.39 14.13 16.99
N VAL A 200 -4.74 14.76 16.01
CA VAL A 200 -3.86 14.08 15.06
C VAL A 200 -2.54 13.70 15.76
N ASP A 201 -2.19 12.43 15.69
CA ASP A 201 -0.91 11.91 16.19
C ASP A 201 0.17 11.81 15.10
N PHE A 202 -0.24 11.52 13.87
CA PHE A 202 0.66 11.42 12.72
C PHE A 202 0.07 12.12 11.50
N ILE A 203 0.93 12.85 10.78
CA ILE A 203 0.61 13.38 9.46
C ILE A 203 1.28 12.48 8.42
N TYR A 204 0.48 11.83 7.57
CA TYR A 204 0.96 11.18 6.37
C TYR A 204 0.92 12.17 5.21
N LEU A 205 2.08 12.48 4.65
CA LEU A 205 2.21 13.35 3.49
C LEU A 205 2.18 12.53 2.20
N ASN A 206 1.26 12.86 1.27
CA ASN A 206 1.43 12.43 -0.11
C ASN A 206 2.82 12.86 -0.60
N PRO A 207 3.37 12.24 -1.69
CA PRO A 207 4.75 12.44 -2.08
C PRO A 207 5.22 13.90 -2.06
N ILE A 208 6.37 14.14 -1.43
CA ILE A 208 6.99 15.46 -1.33
C ILE A 208 8.28 15.59 -2.12
N PHE A 209 8.80 14.48 -2.65
CA PHE A 209 10.05 14.46 -3.39
C PHE A 209 9.90 15.18 -4.73
N GLU A 210 11.02 15.71 -5.25
CA GLU A 210 11.04 16.40 -6.54
C GLU A 210 10.37 15.54 -7.61
N ALA A 211 9.40 16.12 -8.31
CA ALA A 211 8.64 15.48 -9.39
C ALA A 211 8.00 16.54 -10.26
N HIS A 212 7.59 16.19 -11.48
CA HIS A 212 6.96 17.16 -12.39
C HIS A 212 5.47 17.32 -12.16
N SER A 213 4.76 16.26 -11.76
CA SER A 213 3.31 16.31 -11.53
C SER A 213 2.93 16.88 -10.17
N ASN A 214 1.71 17.38 -10.04
CA ASN A 214 1.19 17.91 -8.79
C ASN A 214 1.05 16.86 -7.67
N HIS A 215 0.83 15.57 -8.03
CA HIS A 215 0.72 14.45 -7.09
C HIS A 215 2.08 13.86 -6.69
N ARG A 216 3.12 14.06 -7.47
CA ARG A 216 4.52 13.66 -7.21
C ARG A 216 4.78 12.16 -7.09
N TYR A 217 3.84 11.31 -7.50
CA TYR A 217 4.08 9.86 -7.56
C TYR A 217 5.08 9.47 -8.66
N ASN A 218 5.34 10.33 -9.64
CA ASN A 218 6.41 10.19 -10.62
C ASN A 218 7.72 10.80 -10.12
N THR A 219 8.26 10.25 -9.04
CA THR A 219 9.47 10.79 -8.37
C THR A 219 10.62 11.00 -9.35
N ALA A 220 11.16 12.21 -9.35
CA ALA A 220 12.30 12.62 -10.16
C ALA A 220 13.64 12.59 -9.39
N ASP A 221 13.62 12.96 -8.10
CA ASP A 221 14.76 12.89 -7.20
C ASP A 221 14.30 12.56 -5.77
N TYR A 222 14.67 11.38 -5.25
CA TYR A 222 14.31 10.93 -3.90
C TYR A 222 15.01 11.69 -2.77
N LEU A 223 16.08 12.42 -3.05
CA LEU A 223 16.90 13.07 -2.02
C LEU A 223 16.58 14.56 -1.82
N ASN A 224 15.68 15.11 -2.64
CA ASN A 224 15.28 16.50 -2.58
C ASN A 224 13.77 16.66 -2.48
N VAL A 225 13.34 17.61 -1.64
CA VAL A 225 11.95 18.10 -1.63
C VAL A 225 11.67 18.83 -2.94
N ASP A 226 10.46 18.65 -3.48
CA ASP A 226 10.00 19.42 -4.65
C ASP A 226 10.05 20.95 -4.36
N PRO A 227 10.68 21.75 -5.24
CA PRO A 227 10.86 23.19 -5.01
C PRO A 227 9.57 23.98 -4.76
N LEU A 228 8.41 23.47 -5.24
CA LEU A 228 7.12 24.09 -4.96
C LEU A 228 6.61 23.83 -3.55
N LEU A 229 7.11 22.79 -2.89
CA LEU A 229 6.77 22.47 -1.51
C LEU A 229 7.73 23.09 -0.50
N GLY A 230 8.97 23.43 -0.92
CA GLY A 230 10.00 23.97 -0.06
C GLY A 230 11.36 23.33 -0.30
N THR A 231 12.18 23.30 0.73
CA THR A 231 13.52 22.73 0.74
C THR A 231 13.63 21.56 1.72
N ASN A 232 14.76 20.87 1.70
CA ASN A 232 15.07 19.82 2.69
C ASN A 232 15.11 20.41 4.12
N GLU A 233 15.57 21.64 4.28
CA GLU A 233 15.61 22.37 5.55
C GLU A 233 14.20 22.74 6.04
N ASP A 234 13.27 23.08 5.12
CA ASP A 234 11.86 23.31 5.46
C ASP A 234 11.19 22.03 5.98
N PHE A 235 11.56 20.87 5.43
CA PHE A 235 11.09 19.57 5.94
C PHE A 235 11.62 19.31 7.37
N GLU A 236 12.90 19.53 7.61
CA GLU A 236 13.50 19.38 8.95
C GLU A 236 12.83 20.33 9.96
N ALA A 237 12.54 21.58 9.52
CA ALA A 237 11.85 22.57 10.35
C ALA A 237 10.41 22.14 10.65
N LEU A 238 9.69 21.55 9.66
CA LEU A 238 8.36 20.99 9.86
C LEU A 238 8.39 19.85 10.89
N CYS A 239 9.30 18.89 10.76
CA CYS A 239 9.45 17.77 11.69
C CYS A 239 9.75 18.26 13.11
N THR A 240 10.68 19.19 13.25
CA THR A 240 11.04 19.79 14.54
C THR A 240 9.85 20.54 15.19
N ALA A 241 9.06 21.25 14.37
CA ALA A 241 7.87 21.93 14.86
C ALA A 241 6.76 20.92 15.26
N ALA A 242 6.54 19.89 14.45
CA ALA A 242 5.52 18.86 14.69
C ALA A 242 5.78 18.09 16.01
N GLN A 243 7.05 17.78 16.30
CA GLN A 243 7.44 17.13 17.57
C GLN A 243 6.98 17.92 18.81
N LYS A 244 6.92 19.25 18.77
CA LYS A 244 6.45 20.10 19.89
C LYS A 244 4.96 19.90 20.18
N TYR A 245 4.21 19.41 19.20
CA TYR A 245 2.79 19.06 19.30
C TYR A 245 2.57 17.56 19.48
N GLY A 246 3.64 16.77 19.62
CA GLY A 246 3.53 15.30 19.68
C GLY A 246 3.12 14.65 18.38
N ILE A 247 3.27 15.33 17.24
CA ILE A 247 2.87 14.86 15.91
C ILE A 247 4.10 14.29 15.17
N GLY A 248 3.99 13.05 14.66
CA GLY A 248 4.98 12.44 13.77
C GLY A 248 4.68 12.73 12.30
N ILE A 249 5.73 12.85 11.47
CA ILE A 249 5.59 13.02 10.03
C ILE A 249 5.95 11.73 9.31
N VAL A 250 5.02 11.16 8.54
CA VAL A 250 5.19 9.95 7.75
C VAL A 250 5.24 10.32 6.27
N LEU A 251 6.25 9.84 5.56
CA LEU A 251 6.46 10.11 4.14
C LEU A 251 5.85 9.00 3.26
N ASP A 252 5.55 9.35 2.02
CA ASP A 252 5.18 8.38 0.98
C ASP A 252 6.43 7.79 0.33
N GLY A 253 6.60 6.49 0.44
CA GLY A 253 7.69 5.72 -0.17
C GLY A 253 7.24 5.11 -1.49
N VAL A 254 7.38 5.86 -2.59
CA VAL A 254 7.06 5.40 -3.95
C VAL A 254 8.31 4.73 -4.53
N PHE A 255 8.51 3.46 -4.20
CA PHE A 255 9.75 2.75 -4.53
C PHE A 255 9.61 1.71 -5.65
N SER A 256 8.41 1.47 -6.17
CA SER A 256 8.15 0.52 -7.28
C SER A 256 8.41 1.11 -8.67
N HIS A 257 8.44 2.43 -8.80
CA HIS A 257 8.65 3.13 -10.09
C HIS A 257 9.22 4.54 -9.87
N THR A 258 9.74 5.14 -10.94
CA THR A 258 10.17 6.54 -10.96
C THR A 258 9.43 7.32 -12.04
N GLY A 259 9.59 8.64 -12.08
CA GLY A 259 9.20 9.42 -13.26
C GLY A 259 10.05 9.07 -14.47
N SER A 260 9.45 9.05 -15.67
CA SER A 260 10.22 8.89 -16.91
C SER A 260 11.22 10.05 -17.13
N ASP A 261 10.90 11.20 -16.57
CA ASP A 261 11.71 12.42 -16.55
C ASP A 261 12.66 12.52 -15.35
N SER A 262 12.73 11.47 -14.49
CA SER A 262 13.60 11.44 -13.32
C SER A 262 15.08 11.47 -13.69
N ARG A 263 15.94 11.89 -12.76
CA ARG A 263 17.39 11.80 -12.92
C ARG A 263 17.92 10.37 -13.10
N TYR A 264 17.14 9.38 -12.63
CA TYR A 264 17.49 7.95 -12.71
C TYR A 264 17.18 7.38 -14.10
N PHE A 265 16.03 7.72 -14.68
CA PHE A 265 15.57 7.23 -15.99
C PHE A 265 15.89 8.21 -17.12
N ASN A 266 15.47 9.46 -17.01
CA ASN A 266 15.79 10.62 -17.85
C ASN A 266 15.43 10.49 -19.33
N ARG A 267 14.23 9.98 -19.64
CA ARG A 267 13.74 9.90 -21.03
C ARG A 267 13.63 11.30 -21.67
N GLU A 268 13.11 12.26 -20.97
CA GLU A 268 12.84 13.62 -21.41
C GLU A 268 14.11 14.51 -21.44
N GLY A 269 15.24 14.06 -20.86
CA GLY A 269 16.49 14.79 -20.88
C GLY A 269 16.59 15.97 -19.93
N ARG A 270 15.74 16.02 -18.89
CA ARG A 270 15.75 17.09 -17.89
C ARG A 270 17.06 17.18 -17.08
N TYR A 271 17.75 16.04 -16.95
CA TYR A 271 19.03 15.92 -16.22
C TYR A 271 20.24 15.70 -17.15
N GLY A 272 20.20 16.27 -18.36
CA GLY A 272 21.28 16.17 -19.34
C GLY A 272 21.35 14.80 -20.03
N GLU A 273 22.58 14.33 -20.33
CA GLU A 273 22.78 13.09 -21.10
C GLU A 273 22.77 11.80 -20.27
N GLY A 274 22.73 11.92 -18.94
CA GLY A 274 22.71 10.76 -18.02
C GLY A 274 21.32 10.10 -17.92
N GLY A 275 21.25 9.07 -17.07
CA GLY A 275 20.03 8.31 -16.80
C GLY A 275 19.90 7.03 -17.63
N ALA A 276 19.12 6.09 -17.12
CA ALA A 276 19.01 4.74 -17.67
C ALA A 276 18.50 4.68 -19.12
N TYR A 277 17.64 5.61 -19.51
CA TYR A 277 17.07 5.63 -20.86
C TYR A 277 18.06 6.17 -21.91
N ARG A 278 18.80 7.23 -21.58
CA ARG A 278 19.69 7.94 -22.51
C ARG A 278 21.08 7.33 -22.58
N ASP A 279 21.61 6.83 -21.47
CA ASP A 279 22.94 6.24 -21.38
C ASP A 279 22.87 4.75 -21.06
N PRO A 280 23.20 3.86 -22.02
CA PRO A 280 23.27 2.42 -21.77
C PRO A 280 24.29 2.01 -20.70
N ASN A 281 25.26 2.87 -20.40
CA ASN A 281 26.29 2.63 -19.36
C ASN A 281 25.94 3.32 -18.03
N SER A 282 24.75 3.93 -17.93
CA SER A 282 24.31 4.55 -16.68
C SER A 282 24.32 3.56 -15.51
N PRO A 283 24.78 3.97 -14.31
CA PRO A 283 24.71 3.11 -13.12
C PRO A 283 23.26 2.72 -12.76
N TYR A 284 22.28 3.46 -13.25
CA TYR A 284 20.85 3.19 -13.06
C TYR A 284 20.28 2.23 -14.11
N ARG A 285 21.04 1.83 -15.14
CA ARG A 285 20.52 1.01 -16.24
C ARG A 285 19.97 -0.33 -15.78
N CYS A 286 20.61 -0.95 -14.81
CA CYS A 286 20.20 -2.23 -14.25
C CYS A 286 18.95 -2.16 -13.34
N TRP A 287 18.51 -0.96 -13.01
CA TRP A 287 17.28 -0.79 -12.21
C TRP A 287 16.00 -1.01 -13.01
N TYR A 288 16.09 -0.99 -14.34
CA TYR A 288 14.92 -1.02 -15.24
C TYR A 288 15.02 -2.16 -16.23
N ASP A 289 13.89 -2.76 -16.55
CA ASP A 289 13.78 -3.79 -17.57
C ASP A 289 13.44 -3.17 -18.93
N PHE A 290 14.36 -3.32 -19.89
CA PHE A 290 14.22 -2.81 -21.26
C PHE A 290 13.99 -3.95 -22.24
N GLY A 291 12.99 -3.81 -23.10
CA GLY A 291 12.76 -4.82 -24.14
C GLY A 291 11.66 -4.44 -25.12
N PRO A 292 11.66 -5.05 -26.32
CA PRO A 292 10.69 -4.77 -27.38
C PRO A 292 9.27 -5.27 -27.03
N GLN A 293 9.13 -6.10 -26.00
CA GLN A 293 7.84 -6.61 -25.50
C GLN A 293 7.02 -5.53 -24.80
N TYR A 294 7.68 -4.46 -24.33
CA TYR A 294 7.03 -3.39 -23.60
C TYR A 294 6.65 -2.23 -24.50
N LYS A 295 5.48 -1.64 -24.26
CA LYS A 295 5.12 -0.37 -24.85
C LYS A 295 6.14 0.70 -24.43
N GLY A 296 6.67 1.45 -25.37
CA GLY A 296 7.74 2.42 -25.10
C GLY A 296 9.15 1.80 -24.93
N GLY A 297 9.31 0.47 -25.02
CA GLY A 297 10.60 -0.23 -24.96
C GLY A 297 11.15 -0.50 -23.55
N TYR A 298 10.34 -0.33 -22.51
CA TYR A 298 10.69 -0.61 -21.11
C TYR A 298 9.44 -0.96 -20.29
N ARG A 299 9.64 -1.73 -19.22
CA ARG A 299 8.59 -2.07 -18.25
C ARG A 299 8.11 -0.80 -17.54
N SER A 300 6.80 -0.64 -17.45
CA SER A 300 6.18 0.51 -16.80
C SER A 300 4.97 0.10 -15.99
N TRP A 301 4.74 0.78 -14.88
CA TRP A 301 3.66 0.51 -13.95
C TRP A 301 2.31 0.62 -14.66
N TRP A 302 1.59 -0.49 -14.74
CA TRP A 302 0.31 -0.63 -15.46
C TRP A 302 0.34 -0.16 -16.94
N GLY A 303 1.52 -0.12 -17.57
CA GLY A 303 1.70 0.34 -18.95
C GLY A 303 1.71 1.86 -19.14
N PHE A 304 1.78 2.62 -18.03
CA PHE A 304 1.96 4.07 -18.09
C PHE A 304 3.43 4.41 -18.37
N GLU A 305 3.74 4.82 -19.60
CA GLU A 305 5.11 5.12 -20.04
C GLU A 305 5.79 6.27 -19.24
N THR A 306 5.01 7.08 -18.53
CA THR A 306 5.52 8.10 -17.62
C THR A 306 6.03 7.56 -16.29
N LEU A 307 5.80 6.27 -16.00
CA LEU A 307 6.12 5.60 -14.75
C LEU A 307 6.94 4.33 -15.02
N PRO A 308 8.22 4.46 -15.44
CA PRO A 308 9.11 3.29 -15.60
C PRO A 308 9.24 2.57 -14.27
N GLU A 309 8.94 1.27 -14.31
CA GLU A 309 8.97 0.38 -13.16
C GLU A 309 10.42 -0.04 -12.87
N VAL A 310 10.79 -0.09 -11.61
CA VAL A 310 12.10 -0.55 -11.19
C VAL A 310 12.07 -2.04 -10.84
N ASP A 311 13.21 -2.66 -10.85
CA ASP A 311 13.42 -3.99 -10.28
C ASP A 311 13.92 -3.80 -8.84
N GLU A 312 12.98 -3.95 -7.90
CA GLU A 312 13.19 -3.75 -6.47
C GLU A 312 14.19 -4.76 -5.87
N GLU A 313 14.45 -5.86 -6.55
CA GLU A 313 15.46 -6.86 -6.14
C GLU A 313 16.88 -6.51 -6.61
N THR A 314 17.06 -5.52 -7.48
CA THR A 314 18.38 -5.10 -7.95
C THR A 314 19.25 -4.61 -6.77
N PRO A 315 20.40 -5.25 -6.46
CA PRO A 315 21.18 -4.94 -5.25
C PRO A 315 21.57 -3.47 -5.10
N SER A 316 21.92 -2.79 -6.20
CA SER A 316 22.27 -1.37 -6.16
C SER A 316 21.07 -0.46 -5.91
N TYR A 317 19.86 -0.86 -6.31
CA TYR A 317 18.64 -0.16 -5.97
C TYR A 317 18.26 -0.37 -4.50
N VAL A 318 18.31 -1.61 -4.03
CA VAL A 318 18.10 -1.94 -2.61
C VAL A 318 19.04 -1.12 -1.73
N GLU A 319 20.34 -1.09 -2.05
CA GLU A 319 21.32 -0.28 -1.29
C GLU A 319 21.00 1.22 -1.35
N PHE A 320 20.59 1.74 -2.51
CA PHE A 320 20.22 3.14 -2.66
C PHE A 320 18.98 3.51 -1.82
N ILE A 321 17.97 2.63 -1.73
CA ILE A 321 16.74 2.91 -0.96
C ILE A 321 16.97 2.64 0.54
N THR A 322 17.54 1.48 0.91
CA THR A 322 17.53 0.98 2.29
C THR A 322 18.90 1.00 2.97
N GLY A 323 19.97 1.18 2.22
CA GLY A 323 21.33 1.16 2.75
C GLY A 323 21.68 2.37 3.64
N PRO A 324 22.78 2.30 4.38
CA PRO A 324 23.28 3.42 5.17
C PRO A 324 23.55 4.65 4.30
N GLY A 325 22.91 5.79 4.61
CA GLY A 325 22.95 7.00 3.79
C GLY A 325 22.08 6.95 2.54
N GLY A 326 21.30 5.88 2.36
CA GLY A 326 20.29 5.76 1.32
C GLY A 326 19.07 6.64 1.58
N VAL A 327 18.04 6.47 0.76
CA VAL A 327 16.84 7.34 0.81
C VAL A 327 16.15 7.29 2.18
N ILE A 328 15.82 6.09 2.66
CA ILE A 328 15.11 5.90 3.94
C ILE A 328 15.94 6.48 5.10
N ASP A 329 17.22 6.12 5.20
CA ASP A 329 18.12 6.60 6.25
C ASP A 329 18.24 8.15 6.24
N THR A 330 18.34 8.73 5.05
CA THR A 330 18.43 10.19 4.88
C THR A 330 17.21 10.90 5.45
N TRP A 331 16.00 10.46 5.11
CA TRP A 331 14.78 11.13 5.56
C TRP A 331 14.45 10.86 7.02
N LEU A 332 14.77 9.67 7.56
CA LEU A 332 14.66 9.40 8.99
C LEU A 332 15.60 10.31 9.79
N ARG A 333 16.84 10.53 9.34
CA ARG A 333 17.78 11.47 9.98
C ARG A 333 17.30 12.93 9.91
N ARG A 334 16.54 13.29 8.86
CA ARG A 334 15.91 14.61 8.73
C ARG A 334 14.67 14.78 9.60
N GLY A 335 14.23 13.73 10.30
CA GLY A 335 13.15 13.78 11.28
C GLY A 335 11.84 13.11 10.87
N ALA A 336 11.78 12.42 9.73
CA ALA A 336 10.63 11.59 9.39
C ALA A 336 10.41 10.51 10.47
N ALA A 337 9.16 10.27 10.85
CA ALA A 337 8.79 9.21 11.80
C ALA A 337 8.72 7.83 11.14
N GLY A 338 8.62 7.77 9.82
CA GLY A 338 8.53 6.54 9.04
C GLY A 338 8.02 6.78 7.62
N PHE A 339 7.70 5.69 6.94
CA PHE A 339 7.21 5.69 5.57
C PHE A 339 5.90 4.89 5.47
N ARG A 340 5.00 5.36 4.63
CA ARG A 340 3.94 4.57 4.01
C ARG A 340 4.49 4.08 2.67
N LEU A 341 4.50 2.78 2.47
CA LEU A 341 4.96 2.21 1.20
C LEU A 341 3.81 2.17 0.19
N ASP A 342 4.05 2.78 -0.97
CA ASP A 342 3.14 2.73 -2.12
C ASP A 342 3.40 1.43 -2.91
N VAL A 343 2.34 0.79 -3.43
CA VAL A 343 2.45 -0.44 -4.25
C VAL A 343 3.38 -1.45 -3.56
N ALA A 344 2.99 -1.92 -2.38
CA ALA A 344 3.83 -2.79 -1.51
C ALA A 344 3.52 -4.29 -1.67
N ASP A 345 2.84 -4.71 -2.73
CA ASP A 345 2.40 -6.08 -3.05
C ASP A 345 3.27 -6.80 -4.07
#